data_e4ffb6bcfb4751b893c9eaa26412cc45
#
_entry.id   e4ffb6bcfb4751b893c9eaa26412cc45
#
_cell.length_a   1.000
_cell.length_b   1.000
_cell.length_c   1.000
_cell.angle_alpha   90.00
_cell.angle_beta   90.00
_cell.angle_gamma   90.00
#
_symmetry.space_group_name_H-M   'P 1'
#
loop_
_entity.id
_entity.type
_entity.pdbx_description
1 polymer ?
#
loop_
_entity_poly.entity_id
_entity_poly.type
_entity_poly.pdbx_seq_one_letter_code
_entity_poly.pdbx_strand_id
1 'polypeptide(L)'
;EEYILNKLKNYFQPRNSNKDTVTITNLTDYERISHNRFRGFLLNHSTIENEHQLSATSMMSKKIIREMQSDMEIEGYINSINVLLDDLRDNLKGTLPLSIKSFDLKQIIKLLSFKYDYSEDYARLITRLEQVVPIVVDEMNYQANEKAFIIYLYPEAGLSIKEQIRFRKILNDLSIPVIVLTESSCFLSKNFRGLNYFINNVQMITETFLEDSYWNAPINVEKEQIEERFEYLFVKYCSVLEIKPIISNYLLADIIVFNDIDLYILVSFLKHCNLEYKLDIDKTKISLALSSYLFS
;
A
#
# COMPACT_ATOMS: atom_id res chain seq x y z
N GLU A 1 -11.87 -2.07 6.56
CA GLU A 1 -10.50 -1.55 6.37
C GLU A 1 -10.42 -0.62 5.16
N GLU A 2 -10.82 -1.03 3.95
CA GLU A 2 -10.86 -0.15 2.77
C GLU A 2 -11.67 1.13 3.01
N TYR A 3 -12.75 1.06 3.78
CA TYR A 3 -13.55 2.21 4.14
C TYR A 3 -12.75 3.27 4.91
N ILE A 4 -11.91 2.85 5.87
CA ILE A 4 -11.05 3.75 6.65
C ILE A 4 -10.01 4.40 5.73
N LEU A 5 -9.37 3.61 4.87
CA LEU A 5 -8.36 4.09 3.93
C LEU A 5 -8.94 5.05 2.89
N ASN A 6 -10.16 4.78 2.40
CA ASN A 6 -10.87 5.69 1.52
C ASN A 6 -11.23 7.01 2.23
N LYS A 7 -11.64 6.96 3.50
CA LYS A 7 -11.86 8.18 4.30
C LYS A 7 -10.56 8.97 4.50
N LEU A 8 -9.45 8.29 4.81
CA LEU A 8 -8.13 8.91 4.93
C LEU A 8 -7.72 9.62 3.64
N LYS A 9 -7.80 8.92 2.50
CA LYS A 9 -7.53 9.49 1.18
C LYS A 9 -8.41 10.71 0.91
N ASN A 10 -9.73 10.57 1.14
CA ASN A 10 -10.70 11.63 0.83
C ASN A 10 -10.52 12.86 1.72
N TYR A 11 -10.09 12.68 2.98
CA TYR A 11 -9.77 13.80 3.86
C TYR A 11 -8.69 14.71 3.25
N PHE A 12 -7.67 14.13 2.64
CA PHE A 12 -6.55 14.84 2.04
C PHE A 12 -6.75 15.18 0.54
N GLN A 13 -8.01 15.32 0.09
CA GLN A 13 -8.29 15.82 -1.26
C GLN A 13 -8.63 17.32 -1.25
N PRO A 14 -8.19 18.10 -2.26
CA PRO A 14 -8.39 19.57 -2.30
C PRO A 14 -9.87 19.99 -2.30
N ARG A 15 -10.75 19.16 -2.85
CA ARG A 15 -12.18 19.44 -3.03
C ARG A 15 -13.06 18.45 -2.27
N ASN A 16 -12.80 18.24 -1.00
CA ASN A 16 -13.61 17.32 -0.21
C ASN A 16 -14.85 18.01 0.36
N SER A 17 -16.04 17.57 0.00
CA SER A 17 -17.32 17.99 0.57
C SER A 17 -17.58 17.43 1.99
N ASN A 18 -16.85 16.38 2.40
CA ASN A 18 -17.05 15.67 3.67
C ASN A 18 -15.97 16.00 4.73
N LYS A 19 -15.39 17.21 4.69
CA LYS A 19 -14.30 17.62 5.59
C LYS A 19 -14.66 17.56 7.07
N ASP A 20 -15.94 17.67 7.40
CA ASP A 20 -16.41 17.76 8.78
C ASP A 20 -16.73 16.40 9.43
N THR A 21 -16.71 15.29 8.66
CA THR A 21 -17.08 13.96 9.18
C THR A 21 -15.89 13.17 9.72
N VAL A 22 -14.65 13.60 9.45
CA VAL A 22 -13.43 12.92 9.87
C VAL A 22 -12.45 13.96 10.42
N THR A 23 -11.87 13.67 11.57
CA THR A 23 -10.78 14.45 12.14
C THR A 23 -9.53 13.59 12.19
N ILE A 24 -8.42 14.09 11.70
CA ILE A 24 -7.11 13.46 11.78
C ILE A 24 -6.23 14.32 12.68
N THR A 25 -5.69 13.72 13.72
CA THR A 25 -4.83 14.37 14.70
C THR A 25 -3.45 13.73 14.71
N ASN A 26 -2.44 14.52 15.02
CA ASN A 26 -1.11 14.00 15.29
C ASN A 26 -1.09 13.37 16.69
N LEU A 27 -0.53 12.17 16.83
CA LEU A 27 -0.44 11.45 18.11
C LEU A 27 0.51 12.11 19.10
N THR A 28 1.45 12.93 18.65
CA THR A 28 2.48 13.54 19.51
C THR A 28 1.97 14.78 20.26
N ASP A 29 1.20 15.63 19.59
CA ASP A 29 0.74 16.92 20.10
C ASP A 29 -0.78 17.05 20.15
N TYR A 30 -1.51 16.03 19.66
CA TYR A 30 -2.97 15.98 19.50
C TYR A 30 -3.54 17.12 18.64
N GLU A 31 -2.69 17.82 17.90
CA GLU A 31 -3.14 18.87 16.99
C GLU A 31 -3.80 18.26 15.75
N ARG A 32 -4.84 18.97 15.27
CA ARG A 32 -5.54 18.58 14.05
C ARG A 32 -4.64 18.79 12.84
N ILE A 33 -4.45 17.74 12.05
CA ILE A 33 -3.73 17.79 10.77
C ILE A 33 -4.67 18.39 9.71
N SER A 34 -4.27 19.50 9.10
CA SER A 34 -5.04 20.15 8.05
C SER A 34 -5.12 19.26 6.79
N HIS A 35 -6.30 19.27 6.14
CA HIS A 35 -6.56 18.48 4.93
C HIS A 35 -5.68 18.84 3.72
N ASN A 36 -5.09 20.03 3.71
CA ASN A 36 -4.19 20.51 2.66
C ASN A 36 -2.70 20.23 2.95
N ARG A 37 -2.38 19.55 4.06
CA ARG A 37 -0.99 19.23 4.42
C ARG A 37 -0.41 18.07 3.60
N PHE A 38 -1.28 17.18 3.16
CA PHE A 38 -0.90 15.99 2.37
C PHE A 38 -1.82 15.80 1.17
N ARG A 39 -1.34 15.03 0.19
CA ARG A 39 -2.12 14.52 -0.94
C ARG A 39 -2.11 13.00 -0.93
N GLY A 40 -3.27 12.38 -0.76
CA GLY A 40 -3.42 10.92 -0.76
C GLY A 40 -3.79 10.37 -2.14
N PHE A 41 -3.08 9.34 -2.59
CA PHE A 41 -3.37 8.60 -3.81
C PHE A 41 -3.70 7.14 -3.48
N LEU A 42 -4.64 6.56 -4.24
CA LEU A 42 -5.02 5.15 -4.11
C LEU A 42 -4.53 4.39 -5.33
N LEU A 43 -3.77 3.34 -5.12
CA LEU A 43 -3.24 2.45 -6.14
C LEU A 43 -3.65 1.00 -5.89
N ASN A 44 -3.81 0.26 -6.95
CA ASN A 44 -3.88 -1.20 -7.01
C ASN A 44 -3.38 -1.67 -8.39
N HIS A 45 -3.29 -2.96 -8.62
CA HIS A 45 -2.82 -3.48 -9.91
C HIS A 45 -3.68 -3.01 -11.09
N SER A 46 -5.00 -2.89 -10.91
CA SER A 46 -5.89 -2.40 -11.97
C SER A 46 -5.64 -0.94 -12.31
N THR A 47 -5.37 -0.07 -11.32
CA THR A 47 -5.02 1.34 -11.59
C THR A 47 -3.69 1.44 -12.33
N ILE A 48 -2.72 0.61 -11.99
CA ILE A 48 -1.43 0.55 -12.70
C ILE A 48 -1.62 0.02 -14.14
N GLU A 49 -2.46 -1.01 -14.33
CA GLU A 49 -2.77 -1.53 -15.68
C GLU A 49 -3.45 -0.46 -16.55
N ASN A 50 -4.32 0.38 -15.98
CA ASN A 50 -4.95 1.48 -16.71
C ASN A 50 -3.95 2.56 -17.16
N GLU A 51 -2.80 2.71 -16.50
CA GLU A 51 -1.74 3.63 -16.94
C GLU A 51 -1.18 3.24 -18.32
N HIS A 52 -1.23 1.94 -18.69
CA HIS A 52 -0.77 1.45 -19.99
C HIS A 52 -1.62 1.93 -21.17
N GLN A 53 -2.86 2.35 -20.91
CA GLN A 53 -3.74 2.88 -21.95
C GLN A 53 -3.37 4.29 -22.39
N LEU A 54 -2.43 4.94 -21.69
CA LEU A 54 -1.99 6.32 -21.94
C LEU A 54 -3.17 7.29 -22.13
N SER A 55 -4.22 7.11 -21.31
CA SER A 55 -5.38 8.02 -21.35
C SER A 55 -4.95 9.44 -20.98
N ALA A 56 -5.72 10.45 -21.38
CA ALA A 56 -5.43 11.85 -21.11
C ALA A 56 -5.34 12.17 -19.58
N THR A 57 -5.92 11.32 -18.75
CA THR A 57 -5.92 11.46 -17.27
C THR A 57 -4.84 10.65 -16.59
N SER A 58 -4.18 9.72 -17.29
CA SER A 58 -3.15 8.86 -16.72
C SER A 58 -1.92 9.66 -16.30
N MET A 59 -1.23 9.21 -15.25
CA MET A 59 0.00 9.85 -14.78
C MET A 59 1.14 9.68 -15.78
N MET A 60 1.18 8.52 -16.44
CA MET A 60 2.16 8.27 -17.51
C MET A 60 2.01 9.25 -18.68
N SER A 61 0.78 9.49 -19.17
CA SER A 61 0.55 10.49 -20.21
C SER A 61 0.96 11.89 -19.79
N LYS A 62 0.65 12.28 -18.55
CA LYS A 62 1.02 13.60 -18.04
C LYS A 62 2.54 13.75 -17.92
N LYS A 63 3.24 12.72 -17.45
CA LYS A 63 4.71 12.70 -17.40
C LYS A 63 5.30 12.85 -18.80
N ILE A 64 4.84 12.04 -19.76
CA ILE A 64 5.32 12.09 -21.15
C ILE A 64 5.10 13.48 -21.76
N ILE A 65 3.89 14.05 -21.61
CA ILE A 65 3.58 15.40 -22.11
C ILE A 65 4.52 16.44 -21.48
N ARG A 66 4.74 16.38 -20.17
CA ARG A 66 5.60 17.31 -19.46
C ARG A 66 7.06 17.21 -19.93
N GLU A 67 7.58 16.01 -20.12
CA GLU A 67 8.94 15.78 -20.61
C GLU A 67 9.07 16.29 -22.06
N MET A 68 8.08 16.00 -22.92
CA MET A 68 8.07 16.50 -24.29
C MET A 68 7.95 18.03 -24.37
N GLN A 69 7.19 18.67 -23.47
CA GLN A 69 7.08 20.14 -23.41
C GLN A 69 8.34 20.83 -22.93
N SER A 70 9.18 20.13 -22.17
CA SER A 70 10.46 20.69 -21.72
C SER A 70 11.58 20.61 -22.75
N ASP A 71 11.35 19.91 -23.87
CA ASP A 71 12.31 19.70 -24.94
C ASP A 71 11.97 20.56 -26.17
N MET A 72 12.83 21.55 -26.48
CA MET A 72 12.64 22.45 -27.61
C MET A 72 12.73 21.74 -28.97
N GLU A 73 13.46 20.63 -29.06
CA GLU A 73 13.57 19.89 -30.32
C GLU A 73 12.24 19.23 -30.69
N ILE A 74 11.48 18.75 -29.71
CA ILE A 74 10.16 18.15 -29.93
C ILE A 74 9.18 19.15 -30.51
N GLU A 75 9.21 20.41 -30.07
CA GLU A 75 8.41 21.48 -30.67
C GLU A 75 8.76 21.68 -32.13
N GLY A 76 10.05 21.68 -32.47
CA GLY A 76 10.55 21.74 -33.84
C GLY A 76 10.04 20.59 -34.72
N TYR A 77 10.04 19.35 -34.19
CA TYR A 77 9.51 18.19 -34.91
C TYR A 77 8.00 18.29 -35.14
N ILE A 78 7.23 18.73 -34.13
CA ILE A 78 5.78 18.94 -34.27
C ILE A 78 5.47 19.98 -35.36
N ASN A 79 6.21 21.09 -35.37
CA ASN A 79 6.04 22.13 -36.40
C ASN A 79 6.36 21.57 -37.78
N SER A 80 7.40 20.79 -37.95
CA SER A 80 7.79 20.13 -39.20
C SER A 80 6.70 19.17 -39.69
N ILE A 81 6.10 18.38 -38.78
CA ILE A 81 5.00 17.48 -39.10
C ILE A 81 3.77 18.30 -39.59
N ASN A 82 3.46 19.43 -38.93
CA ASN A 82 2.36 20.27 -39.33
C ASN A 82 2.56 20.86 -40.71
N VAL A 83 3.76 21.29 -41.08
CA VAL A 83 4.09 21.74 -42.45
C VAL A 83 3.86 20.64 -43.47
N LEU A 84 4.35 19.41 -43.21
CA LEU A 84 4.12 18.27 -44.09
C LEU A 84 2.63 17.92 -44.24
N LEU A 85 1.84 18.06 -43.18
CA LEU A 85 0.40 17.85 -43.23
C LEU A 85 -0.29 18.93 -44.08
N ASP A 86 0.13 20.19 -44.02
CA ASP A 86 -0.39 21.27 -44.86
C ASP A 86 -0.04 21.04 -46.34
N ASP A 87 1.18 20.62 -46.64
CA ASP A 87 1.63 20.26 -48.00
C ASP A 87 0.80 19.09 -48.54
N LEU A 88 0.52 18.07 -47.71
CA LEU A 88 -0.33 16.94 -48.11
C LEU A 88 -1.75 17.39 -48.41
N ARG A 89 -2.33 18.27 -47.58
CA ARG A 89 -3.66 18.85 -47.84
C ARG A 89 -3.68 19.60 -49.16
N ASP A 90 -2.66 20.39 -49.44
CA ASP A 90 -2.60 21.22 -50.65
C ASP A 90 -2.48 20.38 -51.91
N ASN A 91 -1.83 19.25 -51.86
CA ASN A 91 -1.82 18.26 -52.95
C ASN A 91 -3.16 17.58 -53.16
N LEU A 92 -4.05 17.52 -52.15
CA LEU A 92 -5.39 16.91 -52.24
C LEU A 92 -6.47 17.90 -52.63
N LYS A 93 -6.18 19.20 -52.74
CA LYS A 93 -7.12 20.31 -52.96
C LYS A 93 -7.80 20.38 -54.34
N GLY A 94 -7.78 19.34 -55.16
CA GLY A 94 -8.38 19.40 -56.51
C GLY A 94 -9.81 19.92 -56.58
N THR A 95 -10.74 19.48 -55.72
CA THR A 95 -12.17 19.87 -55.74
C THR A 95 -12.86 19.87 -54.37
N LEU A 96 -12.16 19.49 -53.29
CA LEU A 96 -12.77 19.31 -51.96
C LEU A 96 -12.34 20.44 -50.99
N PRO A 97 -13.28 21.05 -50.24
CA PRO A 97 -12.96 22.06 -49.24
C PRO A 97 -12.41 21.37 -47.97
N LEU A 98 -11.17 20.95 -48.00
CA LEU A 98 -10.50 20.24 -46.89
C LEU A 98 -9.81 21.22 -45.95
N SER A 99 -9.95 21.00 -44.64
CA SER A 99 -9.12 21.55 -43.59
C SER A 99 -8.45 20.43 -42.85
N ILE A 100 -7.20 20.64 -42.42
CA ILE A 100 -6.46 19.68 -41.60
C ILE A 100 -6.36 20.22 -40.15
N LYS A 101 -6.52 19.34 -39.18
CA LYS A 101 -6.27 19.71 -37.79
C LYS A 101 -4.78 19.65 -37.54
N SER A 102 -4.27 20.64 -36.82
CA SER A 102 -2.86 20.63 -36.40
C SER A 102 -2.53 19.39 -35.53
N PHE A 103 -1.39 18.80 -35.82
CA PHE A 103 -0.84 17.71 -35.04
C PHE A 103 -0.30 18.28 -33.74
N ASP A 104 -0.61 17.65 -32.59
CA ASP A 104 -0.21 18.09 -31.25
C ASP A 104 0.35 16.93 -30.42
N LEU A 105 0.89 17.26 -29.24
CA LEU A 105 1.43 16.29 -28.28
C LEU A 105 0.42 15.21 -27.89
N LYS A 106 -0.87 15.53 -27.80
CA LYS A 106 -1.91 14.56 -27.45
C LYS A 106 -2.11 13.50 -28.53
N GLN A 107 -1.84 13.85 -29.78
CA GLN A 107 -1.89 12.90 -30.89
C GLN A 107 -0.66 11.99 -30.88
N ILE A 108 0.52 12.51 -30.51
CA ILE A 108 1.72 11.68 -30.32
C ILE A 108 1.44 10.62 -29.25
N ILE A 109 0.87 10.97 -28.11
CA ILE A 109 0.55 10.02 -27.03
C ILE A 109 -0.28 8.85 -27.53
N LYS A 110 -1.24 9.09 -28.44
CA LYS A 110 -2.09 8.02 -29.01
C LYS A 110 -1.33 7.06 -29.93
N LEU A 111 -0.17 7.45 -30.42
CA LEU A 111 0.69 6.61 -31.23
C LEU A 111 1.69 5.80 -30.39
N LEU A 112 1.86 6.15 -29.12
CA LEU A 112 2.76 5.45 -28.22
C LEU A 112 2.10 4.21 -27.63
N SER A 113 2.90 3.19 -27.42
CA SER A 113 2.54 1.97 -26.69
C SER A 113 3.71 1.49 -25.86
N PHE A 114 3.41 0.84 -24.73
CA PHE A 114 4.46 0.25 -23.91
C PHE A 114 5.03 -1.01 -24.58
N LYS A 115 6.35 -1.08 -24.59
CA LYS A 115 7.08 -2.28 -24.97
C LYS A 115 7.92 -2.72 -23.77
N TYR A 116 7.60 -3.87 -23.21
CA TYR A 116 8.31 -4.45 -22.08
C TYR A 116 9.31 -5.50 -22.57
N ASP A 117 10.48 -5.50 -21.94
CA ASP A 117 11.45 -6.58 -22.11
C ASP A 117 11.21 -7.62 -21.01
N TYR A 118 10.52 -8.70 -21.35
CA TYR A 118 10.21 -9.76 -20.42
C TYR A 118 11.34 -10.78 -20.42
N SER A 119 12.05 -10.89 -19.30
CA SER A 119 13.09 -11.93 -19.13
C SER A 119 12.48 -13.34 -19.02
N GLU A 120 11.23 -13.43 -18.56
CA GLU A 120 10.50 -14.69 -18.34
C GLU A 120 9.01 -14.51 -18.61
N ASP A 121 8.39 -15.44 -19.34
CA ASP A 121 6.99 -15.31 -19.78
C ASP A 121 5.97 -15.27 -18.62
N TYR A 122 6.30 -15.90 -17.48
CA TYR A 122 5.43 -15.95 -16.31
C TYR A 122 5.60 -14.77 -15.35
N ALA A 123 6.66 -13.97 -15.48
CA ALA A 123 6.94 -12.82 -14.62
C ALA A 123 6.34 -11.49 -15.15
N ARG A 124 5.33 -11.54 -16.01
CA ARG A 124 4.81 -10.35 -16.71
C ARG A 124 4.25 -9.29 -15.78
N LEU A 125 3.47 -9.70 -14.76
CA LEU A 125 2.86 -8.75 -13.84
C LEU A 125 3.93 -8.02 -13.03
N ILE A 126 4.83 -8.74 -12.38
CA ILE A 126 5.86 -8.13 -11.54
C ILE A 126 6.79 -7.22 -12.36
N THR A 127 7.16 -7.61 -13.59
CA THR A 127 7.99 -6.78 -14.48
C THR A 127 7.31 -5.44 -14.81
N ARG A 128 6.01 -5.44 -15.07
CA ARG A 128 5.23 -4.21 -15.29
C ARG A 128 5.19 -3.34 -14.03
N LEU A 129 4.91 -3.95 -12.88
CA LEU A 129 4.85 -3.22 -11.62
C LEU A 129 6.20 -2.57 -11.28
N GLU A 130 7.30 -3.29 -11.46
CA GLU A 130 8.67 -2.80 -11.22
C GLU A 130 9.02 -1.58 -12.07
N GLN A 131 8.57 -1.55 -13.32
CA GLN A 131 8.88 -0.46 -14.24
C GLN A 131 7.91 0.72 -14.13
N VAL A 132 6.62 0.45 -13.91
CA VAL A 132 5.57 1.47 -13.99
C VAL A 132 5.31 2.15 -12.65
N VAL A 133 5.29 1.40 -11.55
CA VAL A 133 4.94 1.95 -10.23
C VAL A 133 5.85 3.11 -9.81
N PRO A 134 7.19 3.02 -9.91
CA PRO A 134 8.07 4.14 -9.54
C PRO A 134 7.79 5.39 -10.39
N ILE A 135 7.57 5.22 -11.69
CA ILE A 135 7.33 6.34 -12.61
C ILE A 135 6.00 7.04 -12.30
N VAL A 136 4.94 6.25 -12.06
CA VAL A 136 3.62 6.77 -11.70
C VAL A 136 3.68 7.54 -10.39
N VAL A 137 4.39 6.98 -9.40
CA VAL A 137 4.53 7.58 -8.08
C VAL A 137 5.35 8.87 -8.12
N ASP A 138 6.41 8.90 -8.88
CA ASP A 138 7.20 10.14 -9.09
C ASP A 138 6.35 11.24 -9.71
N GLU A 139 5.53 10.91 -10.70
CA GLU A 139 4.63 11.90 -11.29
C GLU A 139 3.51 12.33 -10.34
N MET A 140 2.97 11.42 -9.52
CA MET A 140 2.03 11.76 -8.45
C MET A 140 2.65 12.74 -7.45
N ASN A 141 3.88 12.48 -7.03
CA ASN A 141 4.62 13.35 -6.12
C ASN A 141 4.90 14.72 -6.75
N TYR A 142 5.27 14.75 -8.02
CA TYR A 142 5.51 15.99 -8.76
C TYR A 142 4.25 16.84 -8.89
N GLN A 143 3.08 16.22 -9.14
CA GLN A 143 1.80 16.94 -9.27
C GLN A 143 1.18 17.34 -7.92
N ALA A 144 1.64 16.75 -6.82
CA ALA A 144 1.21 17.16 -5.50
C ALA A 144 1.96 18.45 -5.12
N ASN A 145 1.24 19.54 -4.88
CA ASN A 145 1.83 20.77 -4.34
C ASN A 145 2.22 20.60 -2.86
N GLU A 146 1.69 19.58 -2.21
CA GLU A 146 1.88 19.18 -0.82
C GLU A 146 2.69 17.88 -0.73
N LYS A 147 2.96 17.41 0.49
CA LYS A 147 3.56 16.09 0.70
C LYS A 147 2.60 14.99 0.22
N ALA A 148 3.06 14.15 -0.70
CA ALA A 148 2.27 13.02 -1.18
C ALA A 148 2.43 11.77 -0.29
N PHE A 149 1.40 10.93 -0.27
CA PHE A 149 1.47 9.54 0.20
C PHE A 149 0.59 8.64 -0.67
N ILE A 150 0.91 7.36 -0.70
CA ILE A 150 0.11 6.36 -1.41
C ILE A 150 -0.55 5.40 -0.43
N ILE A 151 -1.74 4.95 -0.81
CA ILE A 151 -2.41 3.79 -0.26
C ILE A 151 -2.39 2.73 -1.36
N TYR A 152 -1.70 1.61 -1.14
CA TYR A 152 -1.68 0.49 -2.08
C TYR A 152 -2.57 -0.63 -1.56
N LEU A 153 -3.58 -1.01 -2.35
CA LEU A 153 -4.52 -2.07 -1.98
C LEU A 153 -4.10 -3.41 -2.57
N TYR A 154 -3.99 -4.41 -1.73
CA TYR A 154 -3.74 -5.82 -2.07
C TYR A 154 -2.57 -6.02 -3.04
N PRO A 155 -1.35 -5.57 -2.66
CA PRO A 155 -0.17 -5.68 -3.53
C PRO A 155 0.24 -7.14 -3.82
N GLU A 156 -0.24 -8.09 -3.03
CA GLU A 156 -0.01 -9.53 -3.21
C GLU A 156 -0.83 -10.14 -4.36
N ALA A 157 -1.88 -9.47 -4.82
CA ALA A 157 -2.82 -10.05 -5.78
C ALA A 157 -2.12 -10.50 -7.08
N GLY A 158 -2.26 -11.77 -7.42
CA GLY A 158 -1.66 -12.36 -8.63
C GLY A 158 -0.14 -12.52 -8.61
N LEU A 159 0.53 -12.29 -7.47
CA LEU A 159 1.96 -12.45 -7.30
C LEU A 159 2.31 -13.68 -6.48
N SER A 160 3.29 -14.46 -6.92
CA SER A 160 3.93 -15.50 -6.11
C SER A 160 4.70 -14.88 -4.94
N ILE A 161 5.01 -15.68 -3.90
CA ILE A 161 5.75 -15.19 -2.71
C ILE A 161 7.09 -14.52 -3.10
N LYS A 162 7.82 -15.06 -4.09
CA LYS A 162 9.07 -14.45 -4.56
C LYS A 162 8.83 -13.07 -5.20
N GLU A 163 7.78 -12.94 -5.98
CA GLU A 163 7.39 -11.68 -6.62
C GLU A 163 6.86 -10.66 -5.60
N GLN A 164 6.13 -11.12 -4.57
CA GLN A 164 5.70 -10.26 -3.46
C GLN A 164 6.89 -9.66 -2.73
N ILE A 165 7.93 -10.45 -2.44
CA ILE A 165 9.17 -9.95 -1.81
C ILE A 165 9.87 -8.92 -2.70
N ARG A 166 9.92 -9.14 -4.02
CA ARG A 166 10.46 -8.18 -4.99
C ARG A 166 9.64 -6.90 -5.00
N PHE A 167 8.32 -7.03 -5.07
CA PHE A 167 7.41 -5.87 -5.12
C PHE A 167 7.46 -5.06 -3.83
N ARG A 168 7.52 -5.71 -2.66
CA ARG A 168 7.73 -5.03 -1.38
C ARG A 168 8.98 -4.16 -1.39
N LYS A 169 10.09 -4.68 -1.95
CA LYS A 169 11.34 -3.89 -2.05
C LYS A 169 11.11 -2.62 -2.85
N ILE A 170 10.42 -2.72 -3.98
CA ILE A 170 10.08 -1.54 -4.80
C ILE A 170 9.25 -0.53 -4.01
N LEU A 171 8.20 -0.99 -3.30
CA LEU A 171 7.37 -0.10 -2.49
C LEU A 171 8.15 0.59 -1.36
N ASN A 172 9.13 -0.10 -0.77
CA ASN A 172 10.00 0.47 0.27
C ASN A 172 11.01 1.49 -0.29
N ASP A 173 11.42 1.33 -1.56
CA ASP A 173 12.38 2.21 -2.22
C ASP A 173 11.72 3.48 -2.81
N LEU A 174 10.39 3.60 -2.73
CA LEU A 174 9.67 4.79 -3.20
C LEU A 174 10.00 6.02 -2.36
N SER A 175 10.02 7.19 -3.00
CA SER A 175 10.38 8.48 -2.40
C SER A 175 9.30 9.06 -1.46
N ILE A 176 8.12 8.46 -1.40
CA ILE A 176 6.98 8.93 -0.59
C ILE A 176 6.44 7.82 0.32
N PRO A 177 5.81 8.16 1.45
CA PRO A 177 5.22 7.18 2.36
C PRO A 177 4.18 6.29 1.68
N VAL A 178 4.21 5.00 1.98
CA VAL A 178 3.28 3.99 1.46
C VAL A 178 2.52 3.35 2.62
N ILE A 179 1.20 3.38 2.53
CA ILE A 179 0.30 2.61 3.40
C ILE A 179 -0.19 1.43 2.57
N VAL A 180 -0.04 0.22 3.09
CA VAL A 180 -0.42 -0.99 2.38
C VAL A 180 -1.61 -1.64 3.08
N LEU A 181 -2.66 -1.96 2.33
CA LEU A 181 -3.70 -2.89 2.76
C LEU A 181 -3.40 -4.26 2.17
N THR A 182 -3.18 -5.26 3.01
CA THR A 182 -2.69 -6.58 2.60
C THR A 182 -3.23 -7.71 3.47
N GLU A 183 -3.40 -8.87 2.88
CA GLU A 183 -3.64 -10.15 3.57
C GLU A 183 -2.35 -10.99 3.65
N SER A 184 -1.24 -10.50 3.05
CA SER A 184 0.03 -11.22 2.99
C SER A 184 1.04 -10.71 4.02
N SER A 185 1.60 -11.62 4.80
CA SER A 185 2.70 -11.32 5.72
C SER A 185 3.94 -10.73 5.03
N CYS A 186 4.10 -10.93 3.71
CA CYS A 186 5.18 -10.33 2.94
C CYS A 186 5.18 -8.81 2.95
N PHE A 187 4.02 -8.16 3.12
CA PHE A 187 3.89 -6.70 3.10
C PHE A 187 3.72 -6.08 4.47
N LEU A 188 3.62 -6.86 5.54
CA LEU A 188 3.52 -6.32 6.90
C LEU A 188 4.80 -5.61 7.32
N SER A 189 4.64 -4.54 8.08
CA SER A 189 5.77 -3.84 8.68
C SER A 189 6.53 -4.75 9.65
N LYS A 190 7.84 -4.54 9.76
CA LYS A 190 8.69 -5.16 10.78
C LYS A 190 8.82 -4.30 12.03
N ASN A 191 8.03 -3.25 12.14
CA ASN A 191 8.05 -2.32 13.26
C ASN A 191 6.63 -2.18 13.79
N PHE A 192 6.46 -2.26 15.10
CA PHE A 192 5.17 -2.15 15.81
C PHE A 192 4.36 -0.94 15.34
N ARG A 193 4.98 0.23 15.28
CA ARG A 193 4.33 1.47 14.85
C ARG A 193 3.87 1.48 13.38
N GLY A 194 4.40 0.60 12.57
CA GLY A 194 3.99 0.44 11.16
C GLY A 194 2.95 -0.66 10.98
N LEU A 195 2.63 -1.43 12.04
CA LEU A 195 1.59 -2.45 12.01
C LEU A 195 0.23 -1.84 12.36
N ASN A 196 -0.78 -2.20 11.58
CA ASN A 196 -2.16 -1.81 11.86
C ASN A 196 -3.05 -3.04 11.67
N TYR A 197 -3.95 -3.25 12.61
CA TYR A 197 -4.97 -4.30 12.55
C TYR A 197 -6.29 -3.75 13.05
N PHE A 198 -7.34 -3.93 12.25
CA PHE A 198 -8.64 -3.33 12.52
C PHE A 198 -9.71 -4.40 12.68
N ILE A 199 -10.48 -4.30 13.74
CA ILE A 199 -11.71 -5.07 13.94
C ILE A 199 -12.85 -4.08 14.11
N ASN A 200 -13.91 -4.22 13.32
CA ASN A 200 -15.09 -3.33 13.37
C ASN A 200 -14.73 -1.83 13.28
N ASN A 201 -13.76 -1.49 12.44
CA ASN A 201 -13.23 -0.14 12.25
C ASN A 201 -12.47 0.45 13.47
N VAL A 202 -12.08 -0.37 14.43
CA VAL A 202 -11.26 0.01 15.57
C VAL A 202 -9.86 -0.58 15.38
N GLN A 203 -8.85 0.24 15.56
CA GLN A 203 -7.45 -0.19 15.52
C GLN A 203 -7.11 -0.95 16.80
N MET A 204 -6.61 -2.18 16.66
CA MET A 204 -6.31 -3.07 17.78
C MET A 204 -4.84 -3.03 18.19
N ILE A 205 -3.92 -2.77 17.26
CA ILE A 205 -2.49 -2.62 17.55
C ILE A 205 -2.23 -1.16 17.94
N THR A 206 -2.12 -0.90 19.25
CA THR A 206 -1.95 0.44 19.81
C THR A 206 -0.90 0.46 20.90
N GLU A 207 -0.33 1.62 21.21
CA GLU A 207 0.57 1.80 22.37
C GLU A 207 -0.14 1.42 23.69
N THR A 208 -1.46 1.70 23.80
CA THR A 208 -2.26 1.30 24.97
C THR A 208 -2.28 -0.21 25.13
N PHE A 209 -2.47 -0.96 24.04
CA PHE A 209 -2.40 -2.43 24.08
C PHE A 209 -1.04 -2.90 24.57
N LEU A 210 0.05 -2.30 24.11
CA LEU A 210 1.40 -2.65 24.52
C LEU A 210 1.65 -2.37 26.02
N GLU A 211 1.18 -1.22 26.50
CA GLU A 211 1.25 -0.83 27.90
C GLU A 211 0.41 -1.76 28.80
N ASP A 212 -0.83 -2.02 28.44
CA ASP A 212 -1.71 -2.94 29.15
C ASP A 212 -1.12 -4.36 29.21
N SER A 213 -0.51 -4.81 28.10
CA SER A 213 0.17 -6.11 28.08
C SER A 213 1.38 -6.15 28.98
N TYR A 214 2.13 -5.06 29.11
CA TYR A 214 3.27 -4.98 30.03
C TYR A 214 2.81 -4.99 31.50
N TRP A 215 1.86 -4.13 31.86
CA TRP A 215 1.41 -3.99 33.26
C TRP A 215 0.65 -5.21 33.78
N ASN A 216 -0.04 -5.94 32.92
CA ASN A 216 -0.81 -7.13 33.30
C ASN A 216 -0.04 -8.44 33.09
N ALA A 217 1.26 -8.39 32.76
CA ALA A 217 2.04 -9.60 32.55
C ALA A 217 2.16 -10.45 33.82
N PRO A 218 1.77 -11.74 33.81
CA PRO A 218 1.90 -12.63 34.95
C PRO A 218 3.35 -13.14 35.11
N ILE A 219 4.23 -12.79 34.19
CA ILE A 219 5.62 -13.19 34.10
C ILE A 219 6.52 -11.96 34.09
N ASN A 220 7.75 -12.12 34.53
CA ASN A 220 8.73 -11.03 34.46
C ASN A 220 9.19 -10.86 32.98
N VAL A 221 8.86 -9.73 32.37
CA VAL A 221 9.19 -9.41 30.99
C VAL A 221 9.34 -7.90 30.84
N GLU A 222 10.27 -7.46 30.01
CA GLU A 222 10.46 -6.04 29.67
C GLU A 222 9.52 -5.61 28.54
N LYS A 223 9.16 -4.30 28.50
CA LYS A 223 8.24 -3.75 27.49
C LYS A 223 8.78 -3.95 26.07
N GLU A 224 10.07 -3.75 25.87
CA GLU A 224 10.76 -3.92 24.61
C GLU A 224 10.71 -5.38 24.10
N GLN A 225 10.77 -6.34 25.03
CA GLN A 225 10.63 -7.76 24.70
C GLN A 225 9.20 -8.09 24.25
N ILE A 226 8.18 -7.50 24.89
CA ILE A 226 6.79 -7.67 24.46
C ILE A 226 6.61 -7.13 23.05
N GLU A 227 7.11 -5.93 22.76
CA GLU A 227 7.03 -5.30 21.46
C GLU A 227 7.68 -6.17 20.38
N GLU A 228 8.94 -6.56 20.56
CA GLU A 228 9.69 -7.39 19.60
C GLU A 228 9.03 -8.75 19.37
N ARG A 229 8.58 -9.41 20.46
CA ARG A 229 7.93 -10.73 20.32
C ARG A 229 6.56 -10.63 19.69
N PHE A 230 5.80 -9.57 20.00
CA PHE A 230 4.51 -9.30 19.35
C PHE A 230 4.67 -9.10 17.84
N GLU A 231 5.62 -8.26 17.40
CA GLU A 231 5.91 -8.05 15.97
C GLU A 231 6.17 -9.38 15.25
N TYR A 232 7.05 -10.20 15.82
CA TYR A 232 7.37 -11.51 15.26
C TYR A 232 6.15 -12.43 15.17
N LEU A 233 5.38 -12.55 16.25
CA LEU A 233 4.21 -13.43 16.32
C LEU A 233 3.08 -12.95 15.38
N PHE A 234 2.84 -11.65 15.37
CA PHE A 234 1.82 -11.07 14.51
C PHE A 234 2.13 -11.31 13.03
N VAL A 235 3.33 -10.99 12.57
CA VAL A 235 3.74 -11.23 11.18
C VAL A 235 3.65 -12.73 10.82
N LYS A 236 3.95 -13.61 11.77
CA LYS A 236 3.93 -15.06 11.54
C LYS A 236 2.54 -15.65 11.50
N TYR A 237 1.61 -15.14 12.30
CA TYR A 237 0.32 -15.80 12.56
C TYR A 237 -0.91 -14.95 12.22
N CYS A 238 -0.75 -13.72 11.70
CA CYS A 238 -1.88 -12.82 11.39
C CYS A 238 -2.98 -13.48 10.55
N SER A 239 -2.62 -14.34 9.60
CA SER A 239 -3.57 -15.03 8.71
C SER A 239 -4.46 -16.07 9.39
N VAL A 240 -4.14 -16.49 10.61
CA VAL A 240 -4.91 -17.52 11.34
C VAL A 240 -5.60 -16.99 12.59
N LEU A 241 -5.43 -15.71 12.95
CA LEU A 241 -5.97 -15.16 14.21
C LEU A 241 -7.51 -15.17 14.24
N GLU A 242 -8.18 -14.96 13.10
CA GLU A 242 -9.64 -14.85 13.03
C GLU A 242 -10.38 -16.19 12.82
N ILE A 243 -9.66 -17.27 12.54
CA ILE A 243 -10.27 -18.57 12.22
C ILE A 243 -10.45 -19.47 13.46
N LYS A 244 -10.43 -18.89 14.67
CA LYS A 244 -10.49 -19.63 15.95
C LYS A 244 -9.34 -20.63 16.11
N PRO A 245 -8.09 -20.16 16.12
CA PRO A 245 -6.91 -21.03 16.08
C PRO A 245 -6.80 -21.91 17.32
N ILE A 246 -6.22 -23.09 17.12
CA ILE A 246 -5.72 -23.95 18.20
C ILE A 246 -4.28 -23.54 18.49
N ILE A 247 -4.00 -23.17 19.76
CA ILE A 247 -2.69 -22.78 20.23
C ILE A 247 -2.12 -23.94 21.07
N SER A 248 -0.93 -24.41 20.70
CA SER A 248 -0.26 -25.51 21.42
C SER A 248 1.20 -25.21 21.70
N ASN A 249 1.73 -25.78 22.81
CA ASN A 249 3.14 -25.74 23.17
C ASN A 249 3.84 -27.10 23.09
N TYR A 250 3.19 -28.11 22.50
CA TYR A 250 3.74 -29.46 22.44
C TYR A 250 3.29 -30.28 21.21
N LEU A 251 2.20 -29.94 20.56
CA LEU A 251 1.66 -30.62 19.38
C LEU A 251 1.59 -29.69 18.17
N LEU A 252 1.43 -30.31 16.99
CA LEU A 252 1.14 -29.58 15.75
C LEU A 252 -0.25 -28.95 15.86
N ALA A 253 -0.32 -27.64 15.68
CA ALA A 253 -1.52 -26.81 15.79
C ALA A 253 -1.43 -25.64 14.82
N ASP A 254 -2.50 -24.83 14.72
CA ASP A 254 -2.51 -23.63 13.89
C ASP A 254 -1.45 -22.64 14.34
N ILE A 255 -1.27 -22.51 15.66
CA ILE A 255 -0.25 -21.68 16.29
C ILE A 255 0.57 -22.54 17.25
N ILE A 256 1.88 -22.57 17.08
CA ILE A 256 2.81 -23.31 17.92
C ILE A 256 3.72 -22.31 18.62
N VAL A 257 3.71 -22.31 19.97
CA VAL A 257 4.53 -21.45 20.83
C VAL A 257 5.12 -22.27 21.96
N PHE A 258 6.44 -22.18 22.16
CA PHE A 258 7.17 -23.01 23.11
C PHE A 258 7.64 -22.26 24.37
N ASN A 259 7.53 -20.94 24.39
CA ASN A 259 7.95 -20.14 25.55
C ASN A 259 6.78 -19.35 26.15
N ASP A 260 6.91 -19.03 27.43
CA ASP A 260 5.87 -18.36 28.22
C ASP A 260 5.56 -16.97 27.71
N ILE A 261 6.57 -16.22 27.23
CA ILE A 261 6.39 -14.85 26.73
C ILE A 261 5.53 -14.83 25.49
N ASP A 262 5.84 -15.68 24.51
CA ASP A 262 5.09 -15.77 23.25
C ASP A 262 3.65 -16.20 23.50
N LEU A 263 3.45 -17.18 24.39
CA LEU A 263 2.12 -17.67 24.73
C LEU A 263 1.29 -16.58 25.43
N TYR A 264 1.91 -15.87 26.36
CA TYR A 264 1.26 -14.73 27.04
C TYR A 264 0.85 -13.64 26.04
N ILE A 265 1.78 -13.15 25.24
CA ILE A 265 1.55 -12.05 24.30
C ILE A 265 0.44 -12.40 23.33
N LEU A 266 0.49 -13.61 22.75
CA LEU A 266 -0.51 -14.05 21.78
C LEU A 266 -1.92 -14.13 22.39
N VAL A 267 -2.04 -14.74 23.57
CA VAL A 267 -3.33 -14.87 24.25
C VAL A 267 -3.83 -13.50 24.73
N SER A 268 -2.94 -12.63 25.20
CA SER A 268 -3.28 -11.24 25.56
C SER A 268 -3.84 -10.48 24.36
N PHE A 269 -3.24 -10.60 23.20
CA PHE A 269 -3.73 -9.96 21.98
C PHE A 269 -5.07 -10.51 21.53
N LEU A 270 -5.25 -11.83 21.51
CA LEU A 270 -6.53 -12.45 21.16
C LEU A 270 -7.67 -12.04 22.10
N LYS A 271 -7.38 -11.96 23.42
CA LYS A 271 -8.33 -11.43 24.42
C LYS A 271 -8.65 -9.96 24.16
N HIS A 272 -7.63 -9.13 23.91
CA HIS A 272 -7.80 -7.71 23.59
C HIS A 272 -8.68 -7.50 22.35
N CYS A 273 -8.49 -8.32 21.32
CA CYS A 273 -9.26 -8.31 20.10
C CYS A 273 -10.65 -8.96 20.23
N ASN A 274 -10.96 -9.58 21.36
CA ASN A 274 -12.17 -10.41 21.57
C ASN A 274 -12.33 -11.51 20.51
N LEU A 275 -11.22 -12.13 20.10
CA LEU A 275 -11.18 -13.22 19.15
C LEU A 275 -11.27 -14.57 19.86
N GLU A 276 -12.00 -15.51 19.26
CA GLU A 276 -12.10 -16.86 19.79
C GLU A 276 -10.83 -17.67 19.50
N TYR A 277 -10.43 -18.48 20.45
CA TYR A 277 -9.28 -19.41 20.31
C TYR A 277 -9.48 -20.65 21.19
N LYS A 278 -8.68 -21.70 20.96
CA LYS A 278 -8.60 -22.89 21.80
C LYS A 278 -7.18 -23.07 22.31
N LEU A 279 -7.05 -23.41 23.59
CA LEU A 279 -5.76 -23.74 24.21
C LEU A 279 -5.64 -25.28 24.34
N ASP A 280 -4.59 -25.82 23.74
CA ASP A 280 -4.12 -27.18 23.91
C ASP A 280 -2.69 -27.14 24.46
N ILE A 281 -2.58 -26.93 25.76
CA ILE A 281 -1.34 -26.56 26.45
C ILE A 281 -0.94 -27.65 27.44
N ASP A 282 0.27 -28.13 27.31
CA ASP A 282 0.94 -28.94 28.35
C ASP A 282 1.34 -28.03 29.51
N LYS A 283 0.53 -28.07 30.59
CA LYS A 283 0.70 -27.23 31.78
C LYS A 283 2.01 -27.48 32.52
N THR A 284 2.65 -28.63 32.29
CA THR A 284 3.95 -28.92 32.93
C THR A 284 5.11 -28.15 32.32
N LYS A 285 4.90 -27.56 31.18
CA LYS A 285 5.92 -26.80 30.40
C LYS A 285 5.80 -25.30 30.52
N ILE A 286 4.87 -24.81 31.33
CA ILE A 286 4.66 -23.37 31.53
C ILE A 286 4.75 -23.03 33.03
N SER A 287 5.03 -21.77 33.34
CA SER A 287 5.07 -21.28 34.71
C SER A 287 3.67 -21.32 35.38
N LEU A 288 3.66 -21.48 36.70
CA LEU A 288 2.41 -21.49 37.48
C LEU A 288 1.63 -20.17 37.32
N ALA A 289 2.32 -19.05 37.29
CA ALA A 289 1.74 -17.74 37.13
C ALA A 289 1.03 -17.61 35.74
N LEU A 290 1.69 -18.03 34.66
CA LEU A 290 1.09 -18.05 33.34
C LEU A 290 -0.07 -19.05 33.26
N SER A 291 0.06 -20.24 33.85
CA SER A 291 -1.03 -21.20 33.90
C SER A 291 -2.27 -20.63 34.58
N SER A 292 -2.10 -19.90 35.68
CA SER A 292 -3.23 -19.22 36.33
C SER A 292 -3.89 -18.16 35.45
N TYR A 293 -3.10 -17.38 34.74
CA TYR A 293 -3.60 -16.35 33.80
C TYR A 293 -4.37 -16.93 32.61
N LEU A 294 -3.91 -18.08 32.08
CA LEU A 294 -4.53 -18.70 30.89
C LEU A 294 -5.83 -19.43 31.19
N PHE A 295 -5.99 -19.99 32.38
CA PHE A 295 -7.08 -20.87 32.75
C PHE A 295 -7.96 -20.30 33.89
N SER A 296 -7.78 -19.02 34.27
CA SER A 296 -8.68 -18.23 35.12
C SER A 296 -9.91 -17.69 34.31
#